data_8d608283c90fd3224cf78e5536e8eff9
#
_entry.id   8d608283c90fd3224cf78e5536e8eff9
#
_cell.length_a   1.000
_cell.length_b   1.000
_cell.length_c   1.000
_cell.angle_alpha   90.00
_cell.angle_beta   90.00
_cell.angle_gamma   90.00
#
_symmetry.space_group_name_H-M   'P 1'
#
loop_
_entity.id
_entity.type
_entity.pdbx_description
1 polymer ?
#
loop_
_entity_poly.entity_id
_entity_poly.type
_entity_poly.pdbx_seq_one_letter_code
_entity_poly.pdbx_strand_id
1 'polypeptide(L)'
;MRIPILGWVVSCLYVASSLAQAGSSAGSNTQAINAQNANNVCRVYFSTPKPGMDQQYEVGRKKHMQFHRDQKDTWTWNTFAIETGDNAGMYVTSSCGHAWKDFDEWEARMGKADTADGAKNLTPYVQSGRNAFYVYRSDMSLAPANEPTAPTTAVTIFVLHPGAGPDFIAAIKKVNEALGKQADWPKTSGWLQLVNGGEGPTFVLLSSRKNWADFAPLPKTLTDVLNDTYGKETADQIQKTIRDCTAHQYTEAAAYRADLSYVPGK
;
A
#
# COMPACT_ATOMS: atom_id res chain seq x y z
N MET A 1 33.10 18.41 -51.47
CA MET A 1 33.41 19.38 -50.41
C MET A 1 33.10 18.70 -49.08
N ARG A 2 34.13 18.22 -48.37
CA ARG A 2 33.98 17.41 -47.13
C ARG A 2 34.27 18.36 -45.96
N ILE A 3 33.33 18.46 -44.99
CA ILE A 3 33.47 19.19 -43.74
C ILE A 3 33.81 18.19 -42.64
N PRO A 4 34.89 18.38 -41.87
CA PRO A 4 35.23 17.46 -40.77
C PRO A 4 34.42 17.81 -39.49
N ILE A 5 33.95 16.76 -38.85
CA ILE A 5 33.29 16.81 -37.53
C ILE A 5 34.38 16.86 -36.46
N LEU A 6 34.41 17.97 -35.69
CA LEU A 6 35.32 18.15 -34.55
C LEU A 6 34.69 17.54 -33.29
N GLY A 7 35.35 16.50 -32.77
CA GLY A 7 34.92 15.88 -31.51
C GLY A 7 35.36 16.71 -30.30
N TRP A 8 34.42 16.98 -29.41
CA TRP A 8 34.69 17.58 -28.10
C TRP A 8 34.88 16.45 -27.06
N VAL A 9 36.09 16.35 -26.55
CA VAL A 9 36.41 15.52 -25.38
C VAL A 9 36.18 16.39 -24.15
N VAL A 10 35.19 16.04 -23.34
CA VAL A 10 34.98 16.66 -22.03
C VAL A 10 35.74 15.86 -21.00
N SER A 11 36.85 16.41 -20.51
CA SER A 11 37.59 15.88 -19.36
C SER A 11 36.88 16.26 -18.07
N CYS A 12 36.30 15.26 -17.35
CA CYS A 12 35.83 15.43 -15.99
C CYS A 12 37.02 15.39 -15.02
N LEU A 13 37.37 16.55 -14.46
CA LEU A 13 38.28 16.66 -13.30
C LEU A 13 37.53 16.25 -12.04
N TYR A 14 37.95 15.13 -11.42
CA TYR A 14 37.53 14.74 -10.08
C TYR A 14 38.24 15.63 -9.05
N VAL A 15 37.48 16.51 -8.40
CA VAL A 15 37.93 17.16 -7.15
C VAL A 15 37.45 16.29 -5.98
N ALA A 16 38.37 15.60 -5.34
CA ALA A 16 38.13 14.89 -4.11
C ALA A 16 38.11 15.90 -2.96
N SER A 17 36.91 16.24 -2.48
CA SER A 17 36.72 16.98 -1.22
C SER A 17 36.47 15.98 -0.11
N SER A 18 37.44 15.82 0.80
CA SER A 18 37.31 15.12 2.05
C SER A 18 36.36 15.88 2.99
N LEU A 19 35.11 15.39 3.13
CA LEU A 19 34.21 15.83 4.19
C LEU A 19 34.29 14.83 5.35
N ALA A 20 34.62 15.38 6.51
CA ALA A 20 34.75 14.66 7.79
C ALA A 20 33.44 13.98 8.18
N GLN A 21 33.56 12.75 8.65
CA GLN A 21 32.48 11.95 9.25
C GLN A 21 31.98 12.61 10.54
N ALA A 22 30.70 13.01 10.52
CA ALA A 22 29.95 13.26 11.74
C ALA A 22 28.63 12.47 11.65
N GLY A 23 28.45 11.52 12.57
CA GLY A 23 27.15 11.02 13.00
C GLY A 23 26.61 9.75 12.34
N SER A 24 27.10 8.58 12.73
CA SER A 24 26.66 7.25 12.30
C SER A 24 25.56 6.62 13.18
N SER A 25 24.51 7.34 13.58
CA SER A 25 23.38 6.73 14.30
C SER A 25 22.06 6.67 13.51
N ALA A 26 21.93 7.44 12.45
CA ALA A 26 20.74 7.41 11.60
C ALA A 26 20.75 6.26 10.57
N GLY A 27 21.92 5.82 10.13
CA GLY A 27 22.06 4.80 9.08
C GLY A 27 21.66 3.39 9.53
N SER A 28 21.90 3.03 10.79
CA SER A 28 21.61 1.70 11.32
C SER A 28 20.09 1.44 11.50
N ASN A 29 19.33 2.47 11.86
CA ASN A 29 17.87 2.35 12.02
C ASN A 29 17.15 2.21 10.67
N THR A 30 17.61 2.92 9.63
CA THR A 30 17.03 2.84 8.28
C THR A 30 17.29 1.48 7.64
N GLN A 31 18.49 0.88 7.86
CA GLN A 31 18.81 -0.46 7.37
C GLN A 31 17.97 -1.55 8.08
N ALA A 32 17.76 -1.45 9.38
CA ALA A 32 16.93 -2.39 10.14
C ALA A 32 15.46 -2.32 9.73
N ILE A 33 14.91 -1.12 9.51
CA ILE A 33 13.55 -0.91 9.02
C ILE A 33 13.39 -1.47 7.60
N ASN A 34 14.36 -1.27 6.73
CA ASN A 34 14.37 -1.82 5.38
C ASN A 34 14.46 -3.35 5.38
N ALA A 35 15.22 -3.95 6.28
CA ALA A 35 15.31 -5.40 6.42
C ALA A 35 14.01 -6.02 6.96
N GLN A 36 13.32 -5.37 7.90
CA GLN A 36 12.01 -5.82 8.41
C GLN A 36 10.91 -5.75 7.35
N ASN A 37 11.00 -4.82 6.41
CA ASN A 37 10.02 -4.64 5.34
C ASN A 37 10.40 -5.39 4.05
N ALA A 38 11.58 -5.99 3.97
CA ALA A 38 12.10 -6.64 2.76
C ALA A 38 11.22 -7.79 2.23
N ASN A 39 10.44 -8.44 3.11
CA ASN A 39 9.56 -9.55 2.77
C ASN A 39 8.07 -9.19 2.89
N ASN A 40 7.72 -7.91 2.86
CA ASN A 40 6.35 -7.42 3.04
C ASN A 40 5.87 -6.60 1.85
N VAL A 41 6.33 -6.95 0.65
CA VAL A 41 5.92 -6.29 -0.57
C VAL A 41 4.55 -6.79 -1.00
N CYS A 42 3.68 -5.86 -1.38
CA CYS A 42 2.37 -6.12 -1.97
C CYS A 42 2.39 -5.68 -3.43
N ARG A 43 1.97 -6.55 -4.34
CA ARG A 43 1.58 -6.20 -5.71
C ARG A 43 0.09 -5.92 -5.72
N VAL A 44 -0.32 -4.78 -6.25
CA VAL A 44 -1.71 -4.33 -6.23
C VAL A 44 -2.14 -3.93 -7.64
N TYR A 45 -3.27 -4.46 -8.09
CA TYR A 45 -3.94 -4.13 -9.33
C TYR A 45 -5.22 -3.36 -9.03
N PHE A 46 -5.41 -2.25 -9.71
CA PHE A 46 -6.63 -1.46 -9.70
C PHE A 46 -7.31 -1.62 -11.04
N SER A 47 -8.59 -1.95 -11.05
CA SER A 47 -9.35 -2.20 -12.28
C SER A 47 -10.72 -1.53 -12.19
N THR A 48 -11.02 -0.65 -13.13
CA THR A 48 -12.36 -0.07 -13.30
C THR A 48 -13.03 -0.76 -14.47
N PRO A 49 -14.15 -1.45 -14.28
CA PRO A 49 -14.93 -2.01 -15.36
C PRO A 49 -15.45 -0.94 -16.34
N LYS A 50 -15.68 -1.32 -17.59
CA LYS A 50 -16.42 -0.48 -18.53
C LYS A 50 -17.83 -0.24 -18.03
N PRO A 51 -18.45 0.92 -18.29
CA PRO A 51 -19.83 1.19 -17.90
C PRO A 51 -20.79 0.07 -18.32
N GLY A 52 -21.53 -0.47 -17.36
CA GLY A 52 -22.49 -1.57 -17.57
C GLY A 52 -21.88 -2.95 -17.78
N MET A 53 -20.56 -3.11 -17.59
CA MET A 53 -19.86 -4.40 -17.75
C MET A 53 -19.37 -5.00 -16.43
N ASP A 54 -19.86 -4.52 -15.29
CA ASP A 54 -19.45 -5.00 -13.96
C ASP A 54 -19.66 -6.52 -13.82
N GLN A 55 -20.84 -7.02 -14.24
CA GLN A 55 -21.15 -8.44 -14.19
C GLN A 55 -20.23 -9.27 -15.08
N GLN A 56 -19.92 -8.79 -16.29
CA GLN A 56 -19.02 -9.48 -17.22
C GLN A 56 -17.59 -9.47 -16.68
N TYR A 57 -17.15 -8.36 -16.07
CA TYR A 57 -15.86 -8.28 -15.39
C TYR A 57 -15.78 -9.30 -14.25
N GLU A 58 -16.80 -9.39 -13.39
CA GLU A 58 -16.82 -10.35 -12.29
C GLU A 58 -16.79 -11.80 -12.78
N VAL A 59 -17.55 -12.13 -13.83
CA VAL A 59 -17.49 -13.45 -14.46
C VAL A 59 -16.09 -13.75 -15.00
N GLY A 60 -15.47 -12.75 -15.66
CA GLY A 60 -14.10 -12.86 -16.14
C GLY A 60 -13.10 -13.04 -14.99
N ARG A 61 -13.29 -12.29 -13.90
CA ARG A 61 -12.45 -12.40 -12.70
C ARG A 61 -12.53 -13.79 -12.06
N LYS A 62 -13.72 -14.38 -11.94
CA LYS A 62 -13.91 -15.76 -11.45
C LYS A 62 -13.16 -16.77 -12.32
N LYS A 63 -13.19 -16.63 -13.65
CA LYS A 63 -12.44 -17.48 -14.58
C LYS A 63 -10.93 -17.33 -14.38
N HIS A 64 -10.45 -16.11 -14.22
CA HIS A 64 -9.04 -15.82 -13.96
C HIS A 64 -8.58 -16.39 -12.61
N MET A 65 -9.42 -16.35 -11.57
CA MET A 65 -9.12 -17.02 -10.30
C MET A 65 -9.15 -18.56 -10.42
N GLN A 66 -9.99 -19.10 -11.31
CA GLN A 66 -9.95 -20.53 -11.63
C GLN A 66 -8.64 -20.92 -12.34
N PHE A 67 -8.13 -20.08 -13.25
CA PHE A 67 -6.81 -20.24 -13.85
C PHE A 67 -5.72 -20.34 -12.78
N HIS A 68 -5.68 -19.48 -11.76
CA HIS A 68 -4.71 -19.59 -10.67
C HIS A 68 -4.81 -20.92 -9.91
N ARG A 69 -6.05 -21.44 -9.68
CA ARG A 69 -6.27 -22.76 -9.08
C ARG A 69 -5.70 -23.88 -9.95
N ASP A 70 -5.99 -23.85 -11.24
CA ASP A 70 -5.57 -24.88 -12.19
C ASP A 70 -4.04 -24.92 -12.35
N GLN A 71 -3.41 -23.75 -12.29
CA GLN A 71 -1.95 -23.58 -12.30
C GLN A 71 -1.29 -23.85 -10.94
N LYS A 72 -2.07 -24.14 -9.90
CA LYS A 72 -1.59 -24.35 -8.52
C LYS A 72 -0.71 -23.16 -8.05
N ASP A 73 -1.17 -21.93 -8.32
CA ASP A 73 -0.45 -20.75 -7.89
C ASP A 73 -0.26 -20.77 -6.37
N THR A 74 0.91 -20.38 -5.91
CA THR A 74 1.26 -20.35 -4.50
C THR A 74 0.93 -18.99 -3.84
N TRP A 75 0.57 -17.99 -4.64
CA TRP A 75 0.24 -16.65 -4.17
C TRP A 75 -1.25 -16.53 -3.89
N THR A 76 -1.57 -15.80 -2.83
CA THR A 76 -2.94 -15.39 -2.52
C THR A 76 -3.29 -14.12 -3.30
N TRP A 77 -4.46 -14.08 -3.94
CA TRP A 77 -4.99 -12.94 -4.64
C TRP A 77 -6.30 -12.49 -4.00
N ASN A 78 -6.22 -11.50 -3.11
CA ASN A 78 -7.39 -10.92 -2.45
C ASN A 78 -7.98 -9.82 -3.31
N THR A 79 -9.29 -9.87 -3.56
CA THR A 79 -10.02 -8.85 -4.32
C THR A 79 -11.01 -8.12 -3.42
N PHE A 80 -11.02 -6.80 -3.54
CA PHE A 80 -11.95 -5.90 -2.86
C PHE A 80 -12.71 -5.07 -3.90
N ALA A 81 -13.99 -4.80 -3.64
CA ALA A 81 -14.76 -3.81 -4.36
C ALA A 81 -14.78 -2.50 -3.56
N ILE A 82 -14.50 -1.37 -4.19
CA ILE A 82 -14.61 -0.06 -3.56
C ILE A 82 -16.08 0.35 -3.58
N GLU A 83 -16.65 0.54 -2.37
CA GLU A 83 -18.08 0.81 -2.18
C GLU A 83 -18.41 2.30 -2.10
N THR A 84 -17.45 3.14 -1.72
CA THR A 84 -17.68 4.57 -1.48
C THR A 84 -16.55 5.43 -2.04
N GLY A 85 -16.81 6.74 -2.19
CA GLY A 85 -15.84 7.72 -2.69
C GLY A 85 -15.80 7.76 -4.22
N ASP A 86 -14.84 8.53 -4.75
CA ASP A 86 -14.73 8.79 -6.20
C ASP A 86 -14.33 7.52 -6.99
N ASN A 87 -13.79 6.52 -6.32
CA ASN A 87 -13.42 5.24 -6.91
C ASN A 87 -14.47 4.13 -6.72
N ALA A 88 -15.70 4.46 -6.30
CA ALA A 88 -16.77 3.47 -6.14
C ALA A 88 -17.01 2.70 -7.46
N GLY A 89 -17.10 1.36 -7.35
CA GLY A 89 -17.18 0.45 -8.50
C GLY A 89 -15.81 -0.03 -9.03
N MET A 90 -14.69 0.50 -8.52
CA MET A 90 -13.36 -0.03 -8.81
C MET A 90 -13.13 -1.32 -8.03
N TYR A 91 -12.38 -2.25 -8.61
CA TYR A 91 -11.86 -3.44 -7.94
C TYR A 91 -10.38 -3.28 -7.67
N VAL A 92 -9.98 -3.65 -6.46
CA VAL A 92 -8.56 -3.69 -6.03
C VAL A 92 -8.20 -5.13 -5.74
N THR A 93 -7.19 -5.66 -6.44
CA THR A 93 -6.69 -7.01 -6.22
C THR A 93 -5.25 -6.95 -5.75
N SER A 94 -4.95 -7.63 -4.65
CA SER A 94 -3.61 -7.61 -4.07
C SER A 94 -3.09 -8.99 -3.73
N SER A 95 -1.76 -9.15 -3.85
CA SER A 95 -0.99 -10.24 -3.29
C SER A 95 0.15 -9.66 -2.47
N CYS A 96 0.25 -10.05 -1.21
CA CYS A 96 1.15 -9.44 -0.22
C CYS A 96 2.03 -10.50 0.47
N GLY A 97 3.06 -10.03 1.18
CA GLY A 97 3.96 -10.90 1.95
C GLY A 97 5.12 -11.46 1.13
N HIS A 98 5.51 -10.77 0.06
CA HIS A 98 6.57 -11.21 -0.85
C HIS A 98 7.86 -10.42 -0.64
N ALA A 99 9.00 -11.07 -0.92
CA ALA A 99 10.25 -10.40 -1.18
C ALA A 99 10.33 -9.98 -2.65
N TRP A 100 11.14 -8.97 -2.98
CA TRP A 100 11.31 -8.55 -4.37
C TRP A 100 11.76 -9.69 -5.31
N LYS A 101 12.64 -10.58 -4.87
CA LYS A 101 13.07 -11.75 -5.65
C LYS A 101 11.93 -12.72 -5.99
N ASP A 102 10.89 -12.79 -5.15
CA ASP A 102 9.77 -13.71 -5.38
C ASP A 102 8.96 -13.30 -6.62
N PHE A 103 9.00 -12.00 -7.00
CA PHE A 103 8.36 -11.51 -8.22
C PHE A 103 9.07 -12.03 -9.47
N ASP A 104 10.41 -12.11 -9.48
CA ASP A 104 11.17 -12.67 -10.59
C ASP A 104 10.84 -14.15 -10.77
N GLU A 105 10.76 -14.90 -9.67
CA GLU A 105 10.43 -16.34 -9.68
C GLU A 105 8.97 -16.57 -10.14
N TRP A 106 8.03 -15.75 -9.65
CA TRP A 106 6.63 -15.82 -10.04
C TRP A 106 6.45 -15.45 -11.51
N GLU A 107 7.08 -14.38 -11.98
CA GLU A 107 7.03 -13.93 -13.38
C GLU A 107 7.59 -14.98 -14.33
N ALA A 108 8.71 -15.63 -13.98
CA ALA A 108 9.30 -16.70 -14.77
C ALA A 108 8.36 -17.92 -14.89
N ARG A 109 7.62 -18.25 -13.82
CA ARG A 109 6.72 -19.40 -13.76
C ARG A 109 5.35 -19.11 -14.35
N MET A 110 4.74 -17.96 -14.00
CA MET A 110 3.34 -17.65 -14.23
C MET A 110 3.11 -16.51 -15.22
N GLY A 111 4.02 -15.53 -15.31
CA GLY A 111 3.77 -14.22 -15.90
C GLY A 111 3.20 -14.26 -17.31
N LYS A 112 3.76 -15.10 -18.20
CA LYS A 112 3.27 -15.21 -19.58
C LYS A 112 1.86 -15.80 -19.66
N ALA A 113 1.59 -16.84 -18.88
CA ALA A 113 0.30 -17.52 -18.87
C ALA A 113 -0.78 -16.67 -18.20
N ASP A 114 -0.44 -15.99 -17.10
CA ASP A 114 -1.28 -15.06 -16.38
C ASP A 114 -1.69 -13.87 -17.25
N THR A 115 -0.72 -13.25 -17.94
CA THR A 115 -0.98 -12.17 -18.90
C THR A 115 -1.92 -12.61 -20.02
N ALA A 116 -1.74 -13.81 -20.57
CA ALA A 116 -2.60 -14.34 -21.63
C ALA A 116 -4.02 -14.61 -21.13
N ASP A 117 -4.16 -15.19 -19.94
CA ASP A 117 -5.47 -15.43 -19.33
C ASP A 117 -6.18 -14.12 -18.99
N GLY A 118 -5.48 -13.15 -18.38
CA GLY A 118 -5.99 -11.81 -18.10
C GLY A 118 -6.43 -11.05 -19.35
N ALA A 119 -5.66 -11.14 -20.43
CA ALA A 119 -6.03 -10.55 -21.72
C ALA A 119 -7.34 -11.12 -22.28
N LYS A 120 -7.59 -12.42 -22.07
CA LYS A 120 -8.82 -13.10 -22.50
C LYS A 120 -10.01 -12.82 -21.61
N ASN A 121 -9.83 -12.88 -20.29
CA ASN A 121 -10.91 -12.93 -19.32
C ASN A 121 -11.20 -11.59 -18.64
N LEU A 122 -10.25 -10.64 -18.60
CA LEU A 122 -10.39 -9.37 -17.88
C LEU A 122 -10.36 -8.17 -18.83
N THR A 123 -9.33 -8.05 -19.67
CA THR A 123 -9.08 -6.88 -20.53
C THR A 123 -10.30 -6.45 -21.36
N PRO A 124 -11.14 -7.35 -21.92
CA PRO A 124 -12.32 -6.93 -22.69
C PRO A 124 -13.31 -6.09 -21.90
N TYR A 125 -13.34 -6.23 -20.58
CA TYR A 125 -14.32 -5.62 -19.67
C TYR A 125 -13.76 -4.45 -18.85
N VAL A 126 -12.44 -4.22 -18.90
CA VAL A 126 -11.76 -3.16 -18.15
C VAL A 126 -11.73 -1.88 -18.98
N GLN A 127 -12.18 -0.77 -18.40
CA GLN A 127 -12.08 0.58 -18.95
C GLN A 127 -10.69 1.17 -18.69
N SER A 128 -10.23 1.06 -17.44
CA SER A 128 -8.92 1.55 -17.02
C SER A 128 -8.36 0.67 -15.92
N GLY A 129 -7.05 0.60 -15.85
CA GLY A 129 -6.36 -0.14 -14.81
C GLY A 129 -4.96 0.38 -14.58
N ARG A 130 -4.43 0.16 -13.40
CA ARG A 130 -3.04 0.45 -13.03
C ARG A 130 -2.52 -0.59 -12.06
N ASN A 131 -1.22 -0.73 -12.01
CA ASN A 131 -0.51 -1.57 -11.05
C ASN A 131 0.30 -0.69 -10.12
N ALA A 132 0.47 -1.14 -8.89
CA ALA A 132 1.34 -0.49 -7.93
C ALA A 132 2.01 -1.52 -7.02
N PHE A 133 3.15 -1.13 -6.47
CA PHE A 133 3.82 -1.86 -5.40
C PHE A 133 3.77 -1.07 -4.12
N TYR A 134 3.39 -1.74 -3.05
CA TYR A 134 3.39 -1.19 -1.70
C TYR A 134 4.26 -2.07 -0.80
N VAL A 135 4.74 -1.48 0.28
CA VAL A 135 5.35 -2.22 1.39
C VAL A 135 4.46 -2.10 2.60
N TYR A 136 4.11 -3.23 3.22
CA TYR A 136 3.44 -3.23 4.50
C TYR A 136 4.39 -2.76 5.60
N ARG A 137 3.98 -1.72 6.32
CA ARG A 137 4.76 -1.06 7.36
C ARG A 137 4.36 -1.59 8.74
N SER A 138 4.94 -2.73 9.13
CA SER A 138 4.71 -3.33 10.45
C SER A 138 5.09 -2.39 11.61
N ASP A 139 6.09 -1.54 11.41
CA ASP A 139 6.54 -0.52 12.36
C ASP A 139 5.57 0.66 12.55
N MET A 140 4.54 0.76 11.71
CA MET A 140 3.47 1.75 11.77
C MET A 140 2.10 1.12 12.00
N SER A 141 1.99 -0.21 12.10
CA SER A 141 0.72 -0.94 12.15
C SER A 141 0.42 -1.44 13.56
N LEU A 142 -0.87 -1.54 13.90
CA LEU A 142 -1.35 -2.19 15.11
C LEU A 142 -1.82 -3.62 14.82
N ALA A 143 -2.31 -3.88 13.61
CA ALA A 143 -2.66 -5.22 13.15
C ALA A 143 -1.40 -6.02 12.80
N PRO A 144 -1.37 -7.33 13.06
CA PRO A 144 -0.32 -8.20 12.54
C PRO A 144 -0.41 -8.34 11.01
N ALA A 145 0.73 -8.57 10.35
CA ALA A 145 0.80 -8.65 8.88
C ALA A 145 -0.02 -9.82 8.28
N ASN A 146 -0.31 -10.84 9.08
CA ASN A 146 -1.03 -12.05 8.69
C ASN A 146 -2.46 -12.11 9.26
N GLU A 147 -3.05 -10.97 9.61
CA GLU A 147 -4.43 -10.94 10.07
C GLU A 147 -5.38 -11.44 8.97
N PRO A 148 -6.41 -12.24 9.32
CA PRO A 148 -7.41 -12.69 8.36
C PRO A 148 -8.08 -11.51 7.66
N THR A 149 -8.37 -11.66 6.36
CA THR A 149 -9.05 -10.64 5.57
C THR A 149 -10.45 -10.37 6.14
N ALA A 150 -10.68 -9.14 6.57
CA ALA A 150 -11.98 -8.72 7.09
C ALA A 150 -13.00 -8.52 5.96
N PRO A 151 -14.30 -8.70 6.24
CA PRO A 151 -15.36 -8.48 5.25
C PRO A 151 -15.37 -7.07 4.67
N THR A 152 -15.03 -6.08 5.48
CA THR A 152 -15.01 -4.67 5.08
C THR A 152 -13.76 -3.99 5.63
N THR A 153 -13.23 -3.02 4.90
CA THR A 153 -12.06 -2.24 5.30
C THR A 153 -12.34 -0.75 5.07
N ALA A 154 -12.14 0.05 6.12
CA ALA A 154 -12.02 1.49 5.94
C ALA A 154 -10.61 1.80 5.45
N VAL A 155 -10.52 2.53 4.35
CA VAL A 155 -9.27 2.91 3.69
C VAL A 155 -9.11 4.40 3.80
N THR A 156 -7.95 4.86 4.27
CA THR A 156 -7.57 6.29 4.22
C THR A 156 -6.26 6.42 3.48
N ILE A 157 -6.25 7.22 2.44
CA ILE A 157 -5.07 7.48 1.61
C ILE A 157 -4.53 8.87 1.97
N PHE A 158 -3.26 8.93 2.32
CA PHE A 158 -2.52 10.17 2.59
C PHE A 158 -1.48 10.36 1.49
N VAL A 159 -1.63 11.39 0.70
CA VAL A 159 -0.59 11.87 -0.22
C VAL A 159 0.15 13.01 0.46
N LEU A 160 1.45 12.86 0.63
CA LEU A 160 2.26 13.80 1.39
C LEU A 160 2.97 14.79 0.49
N HIS A 161 3.35 15.92 1.08
CA HIS A 161 4.29 16.84 0.45
C HIS A 161 5.66 16.17 0.23
N PRO A 162 6.39 16.49 -0.83
CA PRO A 162 7.74 15.99 -1.05
C PRO A 162 8.65 16.23 0.17
N GLY A 163 9.34 15.17 0.62
CA GLY A 163 10.23 15.22 1.78
C GLY A 163 9.56 15.04 3.15
N ALA A 164 8.23 15.10 3.25
CA ALA A 164 7.50 15.02 4.53
C ALA A 164 7.40 13.60 5.13
N GLY A 165 7.83 12.57 4.40
CA GLY A 165 7.72 11.16 4.83
C GLY A 165 8.29 10.87 6.22
N PRO A 166 9.52 11.28 6.55
CA PRO A 166 10.13 11.00 7.87
C PRO A 166 9.32 11.56 9.04
N ASP A 167 8.85 12.81 8.95
CA ASP A 167 8.08 13.46 10.01
C ASP A 167 6.69 12.83 10.15
N PHE A 168 6.03 12.51 9.04
CA PHE A 168 4.78 11.78 9.04
C PHE A 168 4.92 10.42 9.74
N ILE A 169 5.94 9.63 9.36
CA ILE A 169 6.20 8.32 9.98
C ILE A 169 6.43 8.46 11.48
N ALA A 170 7.22 9.44 11.92
CA ALA A 170 7.49 9.69 13.33
C ALA A 170 6.20 10.04 14.09
N ALA A 171 5.34 10.88 13.52
CA ALA A 171 4.06 11.25 14.09
C ALA A 171 3.11 10.05 14.21
N ILE A 172 2.98 9.23 13.14
CA ILE A 172 2.13 8.02 13.15
C ILE A 172 2.64 6.99 14.17
N LYS A 173 3.94 6.82 14.35
CA LYS A 173 4.48 5.94 15.40
C LYS A 173 4.06 6.37 16.81
N LYS A 174 4.05 7.67 17.10
CA LYS A 174 3.53 8.20 18.36
C LYS A 174 2.02 7.95 18.51
N VAL A 175 1.26 8.16 17.42
CA VAL A 175 -0.18 7.80 17.40
C VAL A 175 -0.36 6.33 17.76
N ASN A 176 0.34 5.42 17.10
CA ASN A 176 0.22 3.99 17.34
C ASN A 176 0.69 3.58 18.74
N GLU A 177 1.71 4.22 19.29
CA GLU A 177 2.13 4.02 20.68
C GLU A 177 1.00 4.37 21.65
N ALA A 178 0.33 5.51 21.46
CA ALA A 178 -0.79 5.93 22.28
C ALA A 178 -1.99 4.98 22.15
N LEU A 179 -2.39 4.65 20.92
CA LEU A 179 -3.48 3.72 20.62
C LEU A 179 -3.18 2.29 21.14
N GLY A 180 -1.92 1.88 21.07
CA GLY A 180 -1.45 0.59 21.58
C GLY A 180 -1.71 0.38 23.07
N LYS A 181 -1.65 1.47 23.85
CA LYS A 181 -1.90 1.47 25.30
C LYS A 181 -3.39 1.43 25.67
N GLN A 182 -4.30 1.75 24.74
CA GLN A 182 -5.75 1.70 24.99
C GLN A 182 -6.28 0.27 24.82
N ALA A 183 -6.80 -0.34 25.90
CA ALA A 183 -7.33 -1.70 25.86
C ALA A 183 -8.51 -1.85 24.88
N ASP A 184 -9.39 -0.85 24.86
CA ASP A 184 -10.63 -0.86 24.07
C ASP A 184 -10.44 -0.33 22.62
N TRP A 185 -9.25 0.10 22.24
CA TRP A 185 -8.99 0.54 20.88
C TRP A 185 -8.77 -0.66 19.96
N PRO A 186 -9.48 -0.74 18.80
CA PRO A 186 -9.32 -1.83 17.87
C PRO A 186 -7.87 -1.91 17.31
N LYS A 187 -7.24 -3.08 17.43
CA LYS A 187 -5.88 -3.32 16.90
C LYS A 187 -5.93 -3.86 15.47
N THR A 188 -6.76 -3.25 14.63
CA THR A 188 -7.10 -3.72 13.27
C THR A 188 -6.52 -2.83 12.17
N SER A 189 -5.64 -1.89 12.51
CA SER A 189 -5.07 -0.96 11.54
C SER A 189 -3.72 -1.42 11.00
N GLY A 190 -3.60 -1.44 9.69
CA GLY A 190 -2.36 -1.71 8.96
C GLY A 190 -1.99 -0.56 8.04
N TRP A 191 -0.69 -0.32 7.85
CA TRP A 191 -0.18 0.72 6.98
C TRP A 191 0.55 0.14 5.78
N LEU A 192 0.24 0.69 4.62
CA LEU A 192 0.98 0.44 3.38
C LEU A 192 1.69 1.74 2.96
N GLN A 193 2.91 1.61 2.49
CA GLN A 193 3.67 2.70 1.86
C GLN A 193 3.83 2.40 0.38
N LEU A 194 3.44 3.33 -0.48
CA LEU A 194 3.66 3.23 -1.92
C LEU A 194 5.17 3.24 -2.22
N VAL A 195 5.60 2.28 -3.02
CA VAL A 195 6.98 2.20 -3.54
C VAL A 195 7.01 2.63 -5.00
N ASN A 196 6.04 2.15 -5.80
CA ASN A 196 6.00 2.39 -7.24
C ASN A 196 4.57 2.31 -7.79
N GLY A 197 4.25 3.06 -8.83
CA GLY A 197 2.97 2.96 -9.53
C GLY A 197 1.89 3.93 -9.06
N GLY A 198 2.26 5.11 -8.59
CA GLY A 198 1.31 6.16 -8.19
C GLY A 198 1.99 7.46 -7.79
N GLU A 199 1.20 8.39 -7.29
CA GLU A 199 1.70 9.66 -6.74
C GLU A 199 2.40 9.39 -5.39
N GLY A 200 3.56 10.00 -5.20
CA GLY A 200 4.34 9.76 -3.98
C GLY A 200 4.88 11.06 -3.37
N PRO A 201 5.13 11.05 -2.05
CA PRO A 201 5.01 9.92 -1.12
C PRO A 201 3.55 9.64 -0.74
N THR A 202 3.12 8.38 -0.80
CA THR A 202 1.75 7.98 -0.43
C THR A 202 1.77 6.89 0.62
N PHE A 203 0.93 7.07 1.65
CA PHE A 203 0.65 6.08 2.68
C PHE A 203 -0.84 5.73 2.70
N VAL A 204 -1.14 4.47 2.93
CA VAL A 204 -2.52 3.98 3.00
C VAL A 204 -2.74 3.33 4.36
N LEU A 205 -3.70 3.85 5.10
CA LEU A 205 -4.18 3.25 6.34
C LEU A 205 -5.36 2.33 6.00
N LEU A 206 -5.23 1.08 6.33
CA LEU A 206 -6.27 0.07 6.25
C LEU A 206 -6.77 -0.22 7.66
N SER A 207 -8.08 -0.12 7.88
CA SER A 207 -8.69 -0.45 9.16
C SER A 207 -9.78 -1.49 8.94
N SER A 208 -9.51 -2.72 9.36
CA SER A 208 -10.44 -3.85 9.22
C SER A 208 -11.71 -3.64 10.04
N ARG A 209 -12.86 -3.99 9.47
CA ARG A 209 -14.19 -3.93 10.07
C ARG A 209 -14.92 -5.26 9.86
N LYS A 210 -15.59 -5.75 10.89
CA LYS A 210 -16.36 -7.01 10.81
C LYS A 210 -17.71 -6.79 10.12
N ASN A 211 -18.25 -5.59 10.25
CA ASN A 211 -19.55 -5.19 9.69
C ASN A 211 -19.65 -3.66 9.66
N TRP A 212 -20.74 -3.11 9.11
CA TRP A 212 -20.98 -1.68 9.02
C TRP A 212 -21.15 -0.98 10.37
N ALA A 213 -21.58 -1.69 11.41
CA ALA A 213 -21.70 -1.11 12.76
C ALA A 213 -20.33 -0.70 13.33
N ASP A 214 -19.26 -1.35 12.92
CA ASP A 214 -17.89 -0.99 13.34
C ASP A 214 -17.39 0.33 12.77
N PHE A 215 -18.15 0.99 11.87
CA PHE A 215 -17.89 2.36 11.42
C PHE A 215 -18.42 3.42 12.37
N ALA A 216 -19.22 3.03 13.38
CA ALA A 216 -19.69 3.97 14.40
C ALA A 216 -18.50 4.60 15.14
N PRO A 217 -18.63 5.87 15.56
CA PRO A 217 -17.60 6.54 16.35
C PRO A 217 -17.27 5.74 17.61
N LEU A 218 -15.98 5.64 17.91
CA LEU A 218 -15.51 5.06 19.17
C LEU A 218 -15.85 5.98 20.36
N PRO A 219 -16.00 5.45 21.59
CA PRO A 219 -16.27 6.24 22.79
C PRO A 219 -15.23 7.33 23.06
N LYS A 220 -13.96 7.08 22.73
CA LYS A 220 -12.87 8.04 22.76
C LYS A 220 -12.44 8.39 21.35
N THR A 221 -12.19 9.66 21.09
CA THR A 221 -11.59 10.12 19.82
C THR A 221 -10.06 9.91 19.85
N LEU A 222 -9.42 9.94 18.67
CA LEU A 222 -7.97 9.97 18.59
C LEU A 222 -7.37 11.14 19.40
N THR A 223 -8.01 12.30 19.34
CA THR A 223 -7.59 13.49 20.10
C THR A 223 -7.61 13.23 21.61
N ASP A 224 -8.66 12.60 22.12
CA ASP A 224 -8.76 12.27 23.54
C ASP A 224 -7.63 11.31 23.96
N VAL A 225 -7.39 10.25 23.16
CA VAL A 225 -6.31 9.30 23.44
C VAL A 225 -4.94 9.96 23.45
N LEU A 226 -4.67 10.86 22.51
CA LEU A 226 -3.39 11.59 22.45
C LEU A 226 -3.24 12.54 23.63
N ASN A 227 -4.32 13.27 24.01
CA ASN A 227 -4.32 14.16 25.17
C ASN A 227 -4.07 13.39 26.47
N ASP A 228 -4.72 12.25 26.65
CA ASP A 228 -4.55 11.39 27.84
C ASP A 228 -3.12 10.83 27.91
N THR A 229 -2.50 10.55 26.77
CA THR A 229 -1.17 9.90 26.72
C THR A 229 -0.02 10.90 26.84
N TYR A 230 -0.12 12.04 26.17
CA TYR A 230 1.02 12.98 25.99
C TYR A 230 0.76 14.37 26.53
N GLY A 231 -0.47 14.69 26.94
CA GLY A 231 -0.91 16.05 27.24
C GLY A 231 -1.26 16.85 25.97
N LYS A 232 -2.05 17.90 26.17
CA LYS A 232 -2.66 18.68 25.07
C LYS A 232 -1.64 19.26 24.09
N GLU A 233 -0.58 19.87 24.57
CA GLU A 233 0.43 20.55 23.74
C GLU A 233 1.10 19.56 22.79
N THR A 234 1.54 18.40 23.30
CA THR A 234 2.18 17.35 22.49
C THR A 234 1.18 16.70 21.53
N ALA A 235 -0.07 16.48 21.97
CA ALA A 235 -1.13 15.94 21.12
C ALA A 235 -1.44 16.88 19.94
N ASP A 236 -1.57 18.19 20.19
CA ASP A 236 -1.78 19.20 19.16
C ASP A 236 -0.63 19.25 18.16
N GLN A 237 0.62 19.14 18.65
CA GLN A 237 1.82 19.09 17.79
C GLN A 237 1.86 17.85 16.91
N ILE A 238 1.52 16.66 17.43
CA ILE A 238 1.45 15.41 16.64
C ILE A 238 0.43 15.56 15.51
N GLN A 239 -0.78 16.01 15.84
CA GLN A 239 -1.84 16.21 14.86
C GLN A 239 -1.49 17.30 13.84
N LYS A 240 -0.86 18.39 14.28
CA LYS A 240 -0.36 19.43 13.39
C LYS A 240 0.67 18.89 12.42
N THR A 241 1.64 18.10 12.90
CA THR A 241 2.65 17.47 12.05
C THR A 241 2.01 16.60 10.95
N ILE A 242 1.02 15.77 11.31
CA ILE A 242 0.32 14.93 10.31
C ILE A 242 -0.38 15.80 9.26
N ARG A 243 -1.08 16.87 9.67
CA ARG A 243 -1.74 17.79 8.74
C ARG A 243 -0.75 18.50 7.83
N ASP A 244 0.33 19.05 8.40
CA ASP A 244 1.34 19.81 7.64
C ASP A 244 2.12 18.93 6.66
N CYS A 245 2.28 17.63 6.96
CA CYS A 245 2.89 16.66 6.05
C CYS A 245 1.98 16.28 4.88
N THR A 246 0.65 16.41 5.05
CA THR A 246 -0.35 15.89 4.11
C THR A 246 -0.74 16.93 3.07
N ALA A 247 -0.46 16.67 1.80
CA ALA A 247 -0.88 17.52 0.69
C ALA A 247 -2.39 17.36 0.43
N HIS A 248 -2.86 16.12 0.35
CA HIS A 248 -4.29 15.78 0.32
C HIS A 248 -4.55 14.38 0.89
N GLN A 249 -5.80 14.17 1.28
CA GLN A 249 -6.25 12.90 1.86
C GLN A 249 -7.67 12.61 1.38
N TYR A 250 -7.96 11.31 1.18
CA TYR A 250 -9.33 10.85 0.90
C TYR A 250 -9.59 9.49 1.56
N THR A 251 -10.86 9.14 1.68
CA THR A 251 -11.30 7.93 2.37
C THR A 251 -12.26 7.13 1.52
N GLU A 252 -12.20 5.81 1.66
CA GLU A 252 -13.04 4.85 0.96
C GLU A 252 -13.45 3.73 1.91
N ALA A 253 -14.53 3.04 1.59
CA ALA A 253 -14.86 1.75 2.16
C ALA A 253 -14.72 0.69 1.07
N ALA A 254 -14.06 -0.42 1.41
CA ALA A 254 -13.80 -1.53 0.51
C ALA A 254 -14.41 -2.82 1.07
N ALA A 255 -15.19 -3.53 0.27
CA ALA A 255 -15.76 -4.83 0.61
C ALA A 255 -14.90 -5.97 0.05
N TYR A 256 -14.58 -6.95 0.88
CA TYR A 256 -13.86 -8.13 0.44
C TYR A 256 -14.76 -9.03 -0.41
N ARG A 257 -14.27 -9.42 -1.58
CA ARG A 257 -14.96 -10.27 -2.54
C ARG A 257 -14.29 -11.65 -2.57
N ALA A 258 -14.67 -12.51 -1.62
CA ALA A 258 -14.15 -13.88 -1.53
C ALA A 258 -14.40 -14.68 -2.82
N ASP A 259 -15.53 -14.42 -3.50
CA ASP A 259 -15.91 -15.06 -4.76
C ASP A 259 -15.07 -14.61 -5.98
N LEU A 260 -14.34 -13.50 -5.85
CA LEU A 260 -13.41 -12.95 -6.85
C LEU A 260 -11.95 -13.10 -6.44
N SER A 261 -11.69 -13.80 -5.34
CA SER A 261 -10.38 -14.00 -4.75
C SER A 261 -9.88 -15.42 -4.95
N TYR A 262 -8.56 -15.60 -4.81
CA TYR A 262 -7.92 -16.90 -4.80
C TYR A 262 -7.03 -17.03 -3.56
N VAL A 263 -7.19 -18.13 -2.83
CA VAL A 263 -6.33 -18.52 -1.71
C VAL A 263 -5.87 -19.94 -1.95
N PRO A 264 -4.55 -20.21 -1.97
CA PRO A 264 -4.01 -21.56 -2.16
C PRO A 264 -4.58 -22.55 -1.12
N GLY A 265 -4.99 -23.73 -1.57
CA GLY A 265 -5.48 -24.78 -0.70
C GLY A 265 -6.91 -24.60 -0.18
N LYS A 266 -7.65 -23.60 -0.70
CA LYS A 266 -9.07 -23.40 -0.42
C LYS A 266 -9.93 -23.61 -1.64
#